data_24ce1e6de408c3a638fee50953c63ce0
#
_entry.id   24ce1e6de408c3a638fee50953c63ce0
#
_cell.length_a   1.000
_cell.length_b   1.000
_cell.length_c   1.000
_cell.angle_alpha   90.00
_cell.angle_beta   90.00
_cell.angle_gamma   90.00
#
_symmetry.space_group_name_H-M   'P 1'
#
loop_
_entity.id
_entity.type
_entity.pdbx_description
1 polymer ?
#
loop_
_entity_poly.entity_id
_entity_poly.type
_entity_poly.pdbx_seq_one_letter_code
_entity_poly.pdbx_strand_id
1 'polypeptide(L)'
;MDATPRSGYVVQGNDQKIVRDIAYTGSVTLPDGRALQMKGMNRARIANDLVLFNSYYATSTKTNQYGREVKIKNGRVVAVSTAGNMSLEPGCVVLSGHGTNAAALAGLRLGDHVILTQSLGSSIADAATTVVSGGPLLVENGRVNVRTAEEQMAPDIARGRAPRTAVGLKQDGTLLMLVIDGRSSASAGMTLAELAQYFVNLGAVSAVNYDGGGSSEMVINGKIVNKPSDGRERLVSIGLGLFIK
;
A
#
# COMPACT_ATOMS: atom_id res chain seq x y z
N MET A 1 -0.47 4.03 -4.00
CA MET A 1 0.62 4.36 -3.06
C MET A 1 1.00 5.82 -3.24
N ASP A 2 1.36 6.49 -2.18
CA ASP A 2 1.84 7.87 -2.17
C ASP A 2 3.14 7.97 -1.34
N ALA A 3 3.63 9.19 -1.13
CA ALA A 3 4.86 9.45 -0.37
C ALA A 3 4.65 9.46 1.16
N THR A 4 3.44 9.19 1.67
CA THR A 4 3.22 9.13 3.12
C THR A 4 3.85 7.86 3.68
N PRO A 5 4.78 7.97 4.64
CA PRO A 5 5.41 6.80 5.23
C PRO A 5 4.38 5.86 5.86
N ARG A 6 4.57 4.58 5.67
CA ARG A 6 3.76 3.51 6.27
C ARG A 6 4.66 2.40 6.76
N SER A 7 4.13 1.55 7.62
CA SER A 7 4.77 0.28 7.95
C SER A 7 4.09 -0.86 7.21
N GLY A 8 4.75 -1.99 7.08
CA GLY A 8 4.16 -3.12 6.39
C GLY A 8 4.88 -4.44 6.67
N TYR A 9 4.17 -5.50 6.39
CA TYR A 9 4.69 -6.87 6.38
C TYR A 9 5.30 -7.16 5.01
N VAL A 10 6.50 -7.69 5.02
CA VAL A 10 7.34 -7.89 3.85
C VAL A 10 7.83 -9.33 3.82
N VAL A 11 7.74 -9.97 2.65
CA VAL A 11 8.27 -11.31 2.40
C VAL A 11 9.31 -11.26 1.28
N GLN A 12 10.48 -11.80 1.54
CA GLN A 12 11.56 -11.96 0.58
C GLN A 12 12.08 -13.41 0.63
N GLY A 13 11.73 -14.23 -0.36
CA GLY A 13 12.00 -15.67 -0.30
C GLY A 13 11.33 -16.30 0.92
N ASN A 14 12.12 -16.86 1.83
CA ASN A 14 11.64 -17.44 3.10
C ASN A 14 11.71 -16.43 4.26
N ASP A 15 12.30 -15.27 4.06
CA ASP A 15 12.42 -14.25 5.10
C ASP A 15 11.16 -13.42 5.21
N GLN A 16 10.74 -13.16 6.45
CA GLN A 16 9.60 -12.33 6.80
C GLN A 16 10.05 -11.19 7.69
N LYS A 17 9.60 -9.97 7.40
CA LYS A 17 9.95 -8.79 8.19
C LYS A 17 8.76 -7.84 8.29
N ILE A 18 8.72 -7.05 9.36
CA ILE A 18 7.89 -5.85 9.43
C ILE A 18 8.84 -4.68 9.28
N VAL A 19 8.59 -3.86 8.28
CA VAL A 19 9.44 -2.74 7.86
C VAL A 19 8.65 -1.45 8.04
N ARG A 20 9.28 -0.43 8.58
CA ARG A 20 8.74 0.92 8.71
C ARG A 20 9.22 1.82 7.56
N ASP A 21 8.63 3.00 7.49
CA ASP A 21 9.01 4.07 6.57
C ASP A 21 8.92 3.66 5.08
N ILE A 22 8.01 2.73 4.77
CA ILE A 22 7.66 2.38 3.39
C ILE A 22 6.94 3.57 2.77
N ALA A 23 7.57 4.20 1.78
CA ALA A 23 7.00 5.32 1.05
C ALA A 23 7.35 5.19 -0.44
N TYR A 24 6.34 5.29 -1.30
CA TYR A 24 6.59 5.24 -2.74
C TYR A 24 7.33 6.49 -3.20
N THR A 25 8.43 6.27 -3.87
CA THR A 25 9.14 7.28 -4.65
C THR A 25 9.34 6.79 -6.07
N GLY A 26 9.32 7.68 -7.04
CA GLY A 26 9.55 7.27 -8.41
C GLY A 26 9.86 8.45 -9.31
N SER A 27 10.60 8.19 -10.37
CA SER A 27 10.92 9.15 -11.41
C SER A 27 10.88 8.52 -12.80
N VAL A 28 10.67 9.33 -13.80
CA VAL A 28 10.88 8.98 -15.20
C VAL A 28 11.94 9.90 -15.78
N THR A 29 12.99 9.32 -16.38
CA THR A 29 13.97 10.06 -17.17
C THR A 29 13.54 10.04 -18.62
N LEU A 30 13.38 11.23 -19.21
CA LEU A 30 12.96 11.47 -20.58
C LEU A 30 14.17 11.31 -21.55
N PRO A 31 13.95 11.18 -22.88
CA PRO A 31 15.03 11.06 -23.86
C PRO A 31 16.01 12.24 -23.88
N ASP A 32 15.58 13.41 -23.44
CA ASP A 32 16.40 14.62 -23.33
C ASP A 32 17.20 14.71 -22.02
N GLY A 33 17.14 13.66 -21.18
CA GLY A 33 17.85 13.58 -19.90
C GLY A 33 17.12 14.23 -18.71
N ARG A 34 16.00 14.92 -18.90
CA ARG A 34 15.22 15.48 -17.80
C ARG A 34 14.57 14.36 -16.98
N ALA A 35 14.64 14.47 -15.67
CA ALA A 35 13.96 13.58 -14.74
C ALA A 35 12.70 14.26 -14.16
N LEU A 36 11.56 13.59 -14.27
CA LEU A 36 10.29 14.03 -13.68
C LEU A 36 9.94 13.14 -12.49
N GLN A 37 9.62 13.75 -11.34
CA GLN A 37 9.24 13.01 -10.15
C GLN A 37 7.77 12.58 -10.20
N MET A 38 7.52 11.30 -9.98
CA MET A 38 6.18 10.76 -9.83
C MET A 38 5.69 10.97 -8.40
N LYS A 39 4.45 11.47 -8.25
CA LYS A 39 3.86 11.76 -6.94
C LYS A 39 3.03 10.61 -6.36
N GLY A 40 2.99 9.49 -7.04
CA GLY A 40 2.30 8.30 -6.57
C GLY A 40 2.11 7.25 -7.66
N MET A 41 1.63 6.10 -7.25
CA MET A 41 1.31 4.97 -8.11
C MET A 41 -0.10 4.46 -7.77
N ASN A 42 -0.89 4.13 -8.83
CA ASN A 42 -2.21 3.51 -8.69
C ASN A 42 -3.15 4.29 -7.74
N ARG A 43 -3.23 5.59 -7.93
CA ARG A 43 -4.18 6.47 -7.23
C ARG A 43 -4.78 7.50 -8.19
N ALA A 44 -5.86 8.13 -7.78
CA ALA A 44 -6.46 9.21 -8.58
C ALA A 44 -5.43 10.32 -8.85
N ARG A 45 -5.38 10.78 -10.11
CA ARG A 45 -4.57 11.93 -10.53
C ARG A 45 -5.28 13.22 -10.12
N ILE A 46 -4.57 14.09 -9.44
CA ILE A 46 -5.04 15.45 -9.09
C ILE A 46 -4.27 16.53 -9.88
N ALA A 47 -4.53 17.81 -9.58
CA ALA A 47 -3.87 18.92 -10.25
C ALA A 47 -2.35 18.88 -10.08
N ASN A 48 -1.62 19.14 -11.16
CA ASN A 48 -0.15 19.14 -11.23
C ASN A 48 0.52 17.84 -10.76
N ASP A 49 -0.18 16.72 -10.92
CA ASP A 49 0.36 15.39 -10.64
C ASP A 49 1.12 14.81 -11.84
N LEU A 50 2.02 13.88 -11.50
CA LEU A 50 2.51 12.82 -12.36
C LEU A 50 2.30 11.50 -11.61
N VAL A 51 1.40 10.66 -12.09
CA VAL A 51 1.03 9.38 -11.46
C VAL A 51 1.35 8.25 -12.42
N LEU A 52 1.93 7.18 -11.90
CA LEU A 52 2.13 5.94 -12.63
C LEU A 52 0.95 5.00 -12.35
N PHE A 53 0.42 4.41 -13.41
CA PHE A 53 -0.62 3.39 -13.35
C PHE A 53 -0.13 2.08 -13.96
N ASN A 54 -0.56 0.96 -13.40
CA ASN A 54 -0.38 -0.37 -13.96
C ASN A 54 -1.70 -1.18 -13.87
N SER A 55 -1.70 -2.41 -14.37
CA SER A 55 -2.89 -3.28 -14.44
C SER A 55 -3.51 -3.66 -13.09
N TYR A 56 -2.82 -3.43 -11.96
CA TYR A 56 -3.38 -3.64 -10.64
C TYR A 56 -4.33 -2.53 -10.17
N TYR A 57 -4.37 -1.38 -10.86
CA TYR A 57 -5.26 -0.30 -10.50
C TYR A 57 -6.71 -0.55 -10.95
N ALA A 58 -6.88 -0.83 -12.22
CA ALA A 58 -8.16 -1.09 -12.86
C ALA A 58 -7.92 -1.50 -14.34
N THR A 59 -8.98 -1.61 -15.14
CA THR A 59 -8.88 -1.82 -16.59
C THR A 59 -8.42 -0.57 -17.35
N SER A 60 -8.52 0.61 -16.72
CA SER A 60 -8.05 1.90 -17.27
C SER A 60 -7.59 2.84 -16.16
N THR A 61 -6.95 3.95 -16.53
CA THR A 61 -6.45 4.98 -15.60
C THR A 61 -7.56 5.75 -14.91
N LYS A 62 -8.81 5.69 -15.41
CA LYS A 62 -9.99 6.44 -14.93
C LYS A 62 -9.75 7.94 -14.82
N THR A 63 -8.83 8.48 -15.63
CA THR A 63 -8.52 9.91 -15.68
C THR A 63 -9.41 10.63 -16.69
N ASN A 64 -9.44 11.95 -16.57
CA ASN A 64 -10.14 12.84 -17.50
C ASN A 64 -9.18 13.36 -18.61
N GLN A 65 -9.74 14.12 -19.56
CA GLN A 65 -9.06 14.70 -20.71
C GLN A 65 -8.10 15.86 -20.36
N TYR A 66 -8.09 16.34 -19.11
CA TYR A 66 -7.26 17.50 -18.70
C TYR A 66 -5.84 17.07 -18.34
N GLY A 67 -5.19 16.29 -19.20
CA GLY A 67 -3.83 15.82 -18.99
C GLY A 67 -3.26 15.14 -20.21
N ARG A 68 -2.08 14.55 -20.01
CA ARG A 68 -1.42 13.73 -21.03
C ARG A 68 -1.06 12.37 -20.43
N GLU A 69 -1.35 11.33 -21.18
CA GLU A 69 -1.03 9.95 -20.84
C GLU A 69 -0.05 9.35 -21.82
N VAL A 70 0.90 8.61 -21.29
CA VAL A 70 1.94 7.93 -22.05
C VAL A 70 2.02 6.48 -21.57
N LYS A 71 1.68 5.53 -22.45
CA LYS A 71 1.81 4.10 -22.18
C LYS A 71 3.21 3.64 -22.53
N ILE A 72 3.81 2.90 -21.61
CA ILE A 72 5.19 2.44 -21.70
C ILE A 72 5.20 0.92 -21.55
N LYS A 73 5.93 0.24 -22.44
CA LYS A 73 6.21 -1.19 -22.39
C LYS A 73 7.71 -1.41 -22.60
N ASN A 74 8.36 -2.13 -21.69
CA ASN A 74 9.80 -2.41 -21.76
C ASN A 74 10.66 -1.14 -21.97
N GLY A 75 10.34 -0.06 -21.24
CA GLY A 75 11.05 1.22 -21.32
C GLY A 75 10.77 2.04 -22.59
N ARG A 76 9.87 1.60 -23.48
CA ARG A 76 9.53 2.33 -24.71
C ARG A 76 8.10 2.83 -24.70
N VAL A 77 7.89 4.01 -25.23
CA VAL A 77 6.56 4.60 -25.44
C VAL A 77 5.83 3.83 -26.53
N VAL A 78 4.67 3.26 -26.21
CA VAL A 78 3.84 2.48 -27.15
C VAL A 78 2.49 3.14 -27.45
N ALA A 79 2.07 4.13 -26.66
CA ALA A 79 0.91 4.97 -26.96
C ALA A 79 1.01 6.32 -26.24
N VAL A 80 0.40 7.35 -26.83
CA VAL A 80 0.22 8.67 -26.21
C VAL A 80 -1.22 9.14 -26.41
N SER A 81 -1.79 9.83 -25.43
CA SER A 81 -3.19 10.31 -25.48
C SER A 81 -3.35 11.59 -24.66
N THR A 82 -4.28 12.43 -25.09
CA THR A 82 -4.81 13.57 -24.30
C THR A 82 -6.27 13.35 -23.91
N ALA A 83 -6.88 12.25 -24.33
CA ALA A 83 -8.28 11.97 -24.03
C ALA A 83 -8.51 11.50 -22.59
N GLY A 84 -7.43 11.08 -21.91
CA GLY A 84 -7.52 10.39 -20.61
C GLY A 84 -8.02 8.96 -20.74
N ASN A 85 -8.24 8.33 -19.61
CA ASN A 85 -8.86 7.00 -19.49
C ASN A 85 -8.17 5.90 -20.31
N MET A 86 -6.84 5.95 -20.42
CA MET A 86 -6.05 4.98 -21.17
C MET A 86 -6.15 3.57 -20.57
N SER A 87 -6.30 2.54 -21.40
CA SER A 87 -6.36 1.13 -20.97
C SER A 87 -5.08 0.70 -20.25
N LEU A 88 -5.24 -0.13 -19.23
CA LEU A 88 -4.15 -0.73 -18.45
C LEU A 88 -4.07 -2.23 -18.76
N GLU A 89 -2.91 -2.67 -19.20
CA GLU A 89 -2.65 -4.03 -19.63
C GLU A 89 -1.46 -4.62 -18.86
N PRO A 90 -1.44 -5.94 -18.61
CA PRO A 90 -0.27 -6.58 -18.00
C PRO A 90 1.01 -6.31 -18.78
N GLY A 91 2.10 -6.02 -18.07
CA GLY A 91 3.40 -5.71 -18.68
C GLY A 91 3.52 -4.29 -19.26
N CYS A 92 2.48 -3.46 -19.13
CA CYS A 92 2.51 -2.05 -19.48
C CYS A 92 2.32 -1.18 -18.24
N VAL A 93 2.84 0.03 -18.28
CA VAL A 93 2.53 1.10 -17.34
C VAL A 93 2.07 2.34 -18.09
N VAL A 94 1.29 3.19 -17.44
CA VAL A 94 0.85 4.47 -18.00
C VAL A 94 1.30 5.57 -17.05
N LEU A 95 2.07 6.53 -17.58
CA LEU A 95 2.32 7.81 -16.92
C LEU A 95 1.18 8.76 -17.26
N SER A 96 0.55 9.33 -16.27
CA SER A 96 -0.53 10.30 -16.44
C SER A 96 -0.14 11.62 -15.77
N GLY A 97 0.13 12.64 -16.58
CA GLY A 97 0.53 13.98 -16.18
C GLY A 97 -0.64 14.96 -16.26
N HIS A 98 -0.71 15.91 -15.30
CA HIS A 98 -1.62 17.05 -15.33
C HIS A 98 -0.82 18.36 -15.21
N GLY A 99 -1.33 19.45 -15.77
CA GLY A 99 -0.69 20.77 -15.70
C GLY A 99 0.75 20.76 -16.23
N THR A 100 1.71 21.22 -15.45
CA THR A 100 3.14 21.27 -15.84
C THR A 100 3.70 19.90 -16.21
N ASN A 101 3.24 18.83 -15.58
CA ASN A 101 3.65 17.48 -15.90
C ASN A 101 3.05 16.98 -17.24
N ALA A 102 1.83 17.41 -17.60
CA ALA A 102 1.30 17.12 -18.92
C ALA A 102 2.13 17.81 -20.01
N ALA A 103 2.53 19.07 -19.80
CA ALA A 103 3.41 19.81 -20.70
C ALA A 103 4.79 19.15 -20.80
N ALA A 104 5.35 18.67 -19.70
CA ALA A 104 6.65 17.97 -19.71
C ALA A 104 6.61 16.65 -20.52
N LEU A 105 5.49 15.94 -20.51
CA LEU A 105 5.29 14.72 -21.31
C LEU A 105 4.93 14.99 -22.79
N ALA A 106 4.68 16.27 -23.17
CA ALA A 106 4.17 16.61 -24.51
C ALA A 106 5.13 16.26 -25.65
N GLY A 107 6.44 16.26 -25.36
CA GLY A 107 7.48 15.91 -26.34
C GLY A 107 7.60 14.44 -26.67
N LEU A 108 7.04 13.55 -25.83
CA LEU A 108 7.17 12.10 -26.00
C LEU A 108 6.37 11.59 -27.21
N ARG A 109 6.99 10.73 -27.99
CA ARG A 109 6.46 10.10 -29.21
C ARG A 109 6.57 8.58 -29.12
N LEU A 110 5.85 7.87 -30.00
CA LEU A 110 5.96 6.41 -30.13
C LEU A 110 7.42 6.01 -30.43
N GLY A 111 7.90 5.00 -29.72
CA GLY A 111 9.25 4.46 -29.84
C GLY A 111 10.28 5.10 -28.92
N ASP A 112 10.00 6.28 -28.36
CA ASP A 112 10.91 6.95 -27.43
C ASP A 112 11.27 6.04 -26.25
N HIS A 113 12.54 6.09 -25.85
CA HIS A 113 13.03 5.36 -24.69
C HIS A 113 12.96 6.24 -23.45
N VAL A 114 12.39 5.71 -22.37
CA VAL A 114 12.33 6.34 -21.06
C VAL A 114 12.81 5.38 -19.99
N ILE A 115 13.43 5.91 -18.93
CA ILE A 115 13.89 5.11 -17.79
C ILE A 115 12.96 5.39 -16.61
N LEU A 116 12.32 4.34 -16.11
CA LEU A 116 11.50 4.40 -14.91
C LEU A 116 12.30 3.91 -13.72
N THR A 117 12.42 4.73 -12.69
CA THR A 117 13.01 4.36 -11.41
C THR A 117 11.92 4.40 -10.35
N GLN A 118 11.81 3.37 -9.54
CA GLN A 118 10.82 3.25 -8.48
C GLN A 118 11.46 2.66 -7.24
N SER A 119 11.05 3.12 -6.07
CA SER A 119 11.46 2.59 -4.78
C SER A 119 10.32 2.72 -3.77
N LEU A 120 10.30 1.81 -2.82
CA LEU A 120 9.45 1.86 -1.63
C LEU A 120 10.16 2.49 -0.43
N GLY A 121 11.31 3.16 -0.66
CA GLY A 121 12.08 3.84 0.38
C GLY A 121 12.89 2.91 1.29
N SER A 122 12.87 1.60 1.03
CA SER A 122 13.59 0.60 1.81
C SER A 122 14.12 -0.48 0.88
N SER A 123 15.43 -0.77 0.96
CA SER A 123 16.04 -1.84 0.16
C SER A 123 15.43 -3.21 0.43
N ILE A 124 14.91 -3.44 1.64
CA ILE A 124 14.20 -4.67 2.00
C ILE A 124 12.85 -4.72 1.26
N ALA A 125 12.09 -3.62 1.26
CA ALA A 125 10.81 -3.56 0.57
C ALA A 125 10.98 -3.59 -0.96
N ASP A 126 12.03 -2.97 -1.49
CA ASP A 126 12.34 -2.95 -2.94
C ASP A 126 12.74 -4.34 -3.46
N ALA A 127 13.40 -5.15 -2.64
CA ALA A 127 13.80 -6.52 -2.99
C ALA A 127 12.75 -7.58 -2.65
N ALA A 128 11.62 -7.19 -2.06
CA ALA A 128 10.59 -8.12 -1.60
C ALA A 128 9.76 -8.71 -2.75
N THR A 129 9.32 -9.95 -2.57
CA THR A 129 8.32 -10.58 -3.44
C THR A 129 6.90 -10.19 -3.07
N THR A 130 6.68 -9.83 -1.80
CA THR A 130 5.39 -9.38 -1.30
C THR A 130 5.58 -8.26 -0.29
N VAL A 131 4.83 -7.18 -0.47
CA VAL A 131 4.75 -6.07 0.49
C VAL A 131 3.28 -5.78 0.75
N VAL A 132 2.84 -5.95 2.00
CA VAL A 132 1.50 -5.57 2.45
C VAL A 132 1.67 -4.38 3.38
N SER A 133 1.45 -3.19 2.84
CA SER A 133 1.54 -1.94 3.60
C SER A 133 0.28 -1.71 4.43
N GLY A 134 0.46 -1.22 5.63
CA GLY A 134 -0.61 -0.88 6.58
C GLY A 134 -0.22 0.32 7.42
N GLY A 135 -0.40 0.20 8.71
CA GLY A 135 0.00 1.17 9.72
C GLY A 135 -1.07 1.43 10.78
N PRO A 136 -0.62 1.99 11.89
CA PRO A 136 0.77 2.27 12.21
C PRO A 136 1.55 1.04 12.66
N LEU A 137 2.88 1.17 12.71
CA LEU A 137 3.72 0.25 13.48
C LEU A 137 3.23 0.22 14.92
N LEU A 138 3.24 -0.97 15.52
CA LEU A 138 2.77 -1.19 16.89
C LEU A 138 3.91 -1.60 17.83
N VAL A 139 4.78 -2.48 17.36
CA VAL A 139 5.89 -3.05 18.14
C VAL A 139 7.17 -2.98 17.32
N GLU A 140 8.25 -2.57 17.95
CA GLU A 140 9.59 -2.56 17.40
C GLU A 140 10.59 -3.06 18.46
N ASN A 141 11.44 -4.01 18.08
CA ASN A 141 12.44 -4.61 18.96
C ASN A 141 11.85 -5.14 20.29
N GLY A 142 10.67 -5.76 20.22
CA GLY A 142 9.98 -6.33 21.38
C GLY A 142 9.37 -5.29 22.34
N ARG A 143 9.27 -4.03 21.93
CA ARG A 143 8.71 -2.93 22.75
C ARG A 143 7.56 -2.25 22.03
N VAL A 144 6.60 -1.75 22.81
CA VAL A 144 5.51 -0.94 22.28
C VAL A 144 6.11 0.34 21.63
N ASN A 145 5.80 0.54 20.36
CA ASN A 145 6.20 1.72 19.58
C ASN A 145 5.11 2.08 18.57
N VAL A 146 4.03 2.72 19.03
CA VAL A 146 2.88 3.06 18.19
C VAL A 146 3.12 4.36 17.44
N ARG A 147 3.43 4.28 16.15
CA ARG A 147 3.89 5.40 15.31
C ARG A 147 2.75 6.15 14.60
N THR A 148 1.70 6.52 15.35
CA THR A 148 0.53 7.20 14.75
C THR A 148 0.83 8.57 14.17
N ALA A 149 1.72 9.33 14.81
CA ALA A 149 2.08 10.69 14.37
C ALA A 149 3.00 10.64 13.15
N GLU A 150 4.05 9.83 13.19
CA GLU A 150 5.03 9.68 12.11
C GLU A 150 4.38 9.12 10.84
N GLU A 151 3.42 8.23 10.99
CA GLU A 151 2.67 7.64 9.88
C GLU A 151 1.40 8.42 9.53
N GLN A 152 1.21 9.61 10.12
CA GLN A 152 0.09 10.52 9.85
C GLN A 152 -1.27 9.81 9.88
N MET A 153 -1.49 9.00 10.93
CA MET A 153 -2.77 8.31 11.11
C MET A 153 -3.88 9.28 11.45
N ALA A 154 -5.03 9.10 10.80
CA ALA A 154 -6.22 9.89 11.09
C ALA A 154 -6.63 9.74 12.59
N PRO A 155 -7.17 10.80 13.22
CA PRO A 155 -7.48 10.79 14.65
C PRO A 155 -8.45 9.70 15.10
N ASP A 156 -9.38 9.29 14.23
CA ASP A 156 -10.34 8.22 14.46
C ASP A 156 -9.67 6.84 14.52
N ILE A 157 -8.57 6.65 13.77
CA ILE A 157 -7.74 5.44 13.81
C ILE A 157 -6.82 5.47 15.04
N ALA A 158 -6.18 6.63 15.28
CA ALA A 158 -5.17 6.80 16.32
C ALA A 158 -5.75 6.72 17.75
N ARG A 159 -7.01 7.11 17.91
CA ARG A 159 -7.66 7.25 19.22
C ARG A 159 -8.88 6.34 19.33
N GLY A 160 -9.11 5.84 20.54
CA GLY A 160 -10.28 5.04 20.84
C GLY A 160 -10.17 3.55 20.51
N ARG A 161 -11.17 2.82 20.98
CA ARG A 161 -11.32 1.39 20.80
C ARG A 161 -12.05 1.09 19.51
N ALA A 162 -11.58 0.10 18.77
CA ALA A 162 -12.22 -0.38 17.54
C ALA A 162 -11.91 -1.87 17.32
N PRO A 163 -12.66 -2.56 16.45
CA PRO A 163 -12.19 -3.80 15.87
C PRO A 163 -10.83 -3.56 15.19
N ARG A 164 -9.91 -4.48 15.34
CA ARG A 164 -8.54 -4.34 14.80
C ARG A 164 -8.14 -5.57 14.01
N THR A 165 -7.32 -5.34 13.00
CA THR A 165 -6.60 -6.37 12.24
C THR A 165 -5.12 -6.03 12.31
N ALA A 166 -4.28 -6.99 12.67
CA ALA A 166 -2.85 -6.73 12.78
C ALA A 166 -2.04 -8.02 12.60
N VAL A 167 -0.78 -7.85 12.23
CA VAL A 167 0.19 -8.95 12.17
C VAL A 167 1.42 -8.61 13.00
N GLY A 168 2.06 -9.65 13.55
CA GLY A 168 3.31 -9.54 14.28
C GLY A 168 4.23 -10.71 13.96
N LEU A 169 5.50 -10.50 14.23
CA LEU A 169 6.54 -11.53 14.08
C LEU A 169 7.24 -11.74 15.42
N LYS A 170 7.45 -13.02 15.76
CA LYS A 170 8.34 -13.42 16.85
C LYS A 170 9.78 -13.52 16.37
N GLN A 171 10.71 -13.63 17.31
CA GLN A 171 12.13 -13.75 17.02
C GLN A 171 12.47 -15.04 16.23
N ASP A 172 11.70 -16.09 16.41
CA ASP A 172 11.84 -17.37 15.71
C ASP A 172 11.20 -17.39 14.30
N GLY A 173 10.65 -16.27 13.84
CA GLY A 173 9.97 -16.13 12.56
C GLY A 173 8.48 -16.53 12.62
N THR A 174 7.92 -16.91 13.77
CA THR A 174 6.50 -17.20 13.89
C THR A 174 5.67 -15.98 13.53
N LEU A 175 4.78 -16.10 12.53
CA LEU A 175 3.80 -15.09 12.16
C LEU A 175 2.59 -15.15 13.07
N LEU A 176 2.26 -14.04 13.70
CA LEU A 176 1.03 -13.83 14.46
C LEU A 176 0.05 -13.04 13.63
N MET A 177 -1.13 -13.59 13.39
CA MET A 177 -2.23 -12.91 12.69
C MET A 177 -3.38 -12.72 13.68
N LEU A 178 -3.75 -11.47 13.97
CA LEU A 178 -4.77 -11.15 14.98
C LEU A 178 -5.91 -10.35 14.35
N VAL A 179 -7.12 -10.76 14.70
CA VAL A 179 -8.33 -9.97 14.53
C VAL A 179 -8.98 -9.80 15.90
N ILE A 180 -9.32 -8.57 16.24
CA ILE A 180 -9.99 -8.21 17.50
C ILE A 180 -11.39 -7.73 17.15
N ASP A 181 -12.40 -8.40 17.69
CA ASP A 181 -13.79 -7.95 17.61
C ASP A 181 -13.99 -6.65 18.40
N GLY A 182 -14.99 -5.88 18.00
CA GLY A 182 -15.32 -4.65 18.74
C GLY A 182 -16.69 -4.08 18.34
N ARG A 183 -17.00 -2.91 18.86
CA ARG A 183 -18.28 -2.21 18.64
C ARG A 183 -19.51 -3.04 19.01
N SER A 184 -19.38 -3.92 20.00
CA SER A 184 -20.47 -4.77 20.48
C SER A 184 -20.48 -4.84 22.00
N SER A 185 -21.60 -5.34 22.58
CA SER A 185 -21.69 -5.57 24.02
C SER A 185 -20.71 -6.63 24.55
N ALA A 186 -20.28 -7.54 23.68
CA ALA A 186 -19.33 -8.62 24.02
C ALA A 186 -17.87 -8.13 23.93
N SER A 187 -17.58 -7.14 23.08
CA SER A 187 -16.22 -6.59 22.90
C SER A 187 -16.30 -5.13 22.50
N ALA A 188 -15.62 -4.27 23.26
CA ALA A 188 -15.45 -2.86 22.90
C ALA A 188 -14.38 -2.66 21.79
N GLY A 189 -13.56 -3.68 21.54
CA GLY A 189 -12.34 -3.58 20.72
C GLY A 189 -11.13 -3.14 21.53
N MET A 190 -10.04 -2.82 20.84
CA MET A 190 -8.79 -2.37 21.43
C MET A 190 -8.34 -1.01 20.90
N THR A 191 -7.68 -0.22 21.76
CA THR A 191 -6.82 0.88 21.32
C THR A 191 -5.56 0.31 20.63
N LEU A 192 -4.86 1.13 19.85
CA LEU A 192 -3.58 0.70 19.25
C LEU A 192 -2.51 0.38 20.31
N ALA A 193 -2.50 1.12 21.43
CA ALA A 193 -1.57 0.86 22.51
C ALA A 193 -1.83 -0.47 23.22
N GLU A 194 -3.09 -0.81 23.47
CA GLU A 194 -3.46 -2.12 24.04
C GLU A 194 -3.13 -3.27 23.09
N LEU A 195 -3.40 -3.09 21.79
CA LEU A 195 -3.06 -4.07 20.79
C LEU A 195 -1.53 -4.29 20.69
N ALA A 196 -0.75 -3.20 20.75
CA ALA A 196 0.69 -3.27 20.77
C ALA A 196 1.21 -4.02 22.01
N GLN A 197 0.68 -3.70 23.18
CA GLN A 197 1.03 -4.41 24.41
C GLN A 197 0.63 -5.89 24.36
N TYR A 198 -0.50 -6.20 23.73
CA TYR A 198 -0.94 -7.59 23.54
C TYR A 198 0.05 -8.38 22.67
N PHE A 199 0.55 -7.78 21.57
CA PHE A 199 1.59 -8.39 20.75
C PHE A 199 2.89 -8.63 21.52
N VAL A 200 3.33 -7.67 22.35
CA VAL A 200 4.51 -7.84 23.20
C VAL A 200 4.32 -9.02 24.16
N ASN A 201 3.14 -9.12 24.78
CA ASN A 201 2.82 -10.23 25.68
C ASN A 201 2.78 -11.60 24.97
N LEU A 202 2.47 -11.64 23.68
CA LEU A 202 2.56 -12.85 22.85
C LEU A 202 3.99 -13.16 22.38
N GLY A 203 4.97 -12.33 22.73
CA GLY A 203 6.38 -12.48 22.37
C GLY A 203 6.73 -11.94 20.97
N ALA A 204 5.91 -11.05 20.39
CA ALA A 204 6.25 -10.41 19.14
C ALA A 204 7.42 -9.44 19.33
N VAL A 205 8.39 -9.49 18.40
CA VAL A 205 9.49 -8.52 18.31
C VAL A 205 9.16 -7.36 17.39
N SER A 206 8.21 -7.56 16.47
CA SER A 206 7.67 -6.50 15.62
C SER A 206 6.20 -6.74 15.34
N ALA A 207 5.40 -5.67 15.16
CA ALA A 207 3.99 -5.77 14.78
C ALA A 207 3.53 -4.51 14.03
N VAL A 208 2.56 -4.69 13.12
CA VAL A 208 1.94 -3.62 12.35
C VAL A 208 0.43 -3.80 12.31
N ASN A 209 -0.29 -2.68 12.41
CA ASN A 209 -1.75 -2.63 12.28
C ASN A 209 -2.16 -2.52 10.81
N TYR A 210 -3.33 -3.06 10.49
CA TYR A 210 -3.98 -2.93 9.19
C TYR A 210 -5.33 -2.24 9.31
N ASP A 211 -6.10 -2.20 8.21
CA ASP A 211 -7.46 -1.69 8.25
C ASP A 211 -8.31 -2.45 9.27
N GLY A 212 -9.08 -1.69 10.02
CA GLY A 212 -9.85 -2.16 11.15
C GLY A 212 -11.35 -1.93 10.98
N GLY A 213 -12.05 -1.83 12.11
CA GLY A 213 -13.48 -1.59 12.09
C GLY A 213 -14.25 -2.70 11.37
N GLY A 214 -15.13 -2.33 10.43
CA GLY A 214 -15.91 -3.30 9.65
C GLY A 214 -15.10 -4.16 8.69
N SER A 215 -13.82 -3.81 8.42
CA SER A 215 -12.90 -4.60 7.59
C SER A 215 -12.16 -5.68 8.39
N SER A 216 -12.35 -5.74 9.72
CA SER A 216 -11.72 -6.76 10.59
C SER A 216 -12.42 -8.09 10.44
N GLU A 217 -11.82 -8.99 9.68
CA GLU A 217 -12.37 -10.33 9.42
C GLU A 217 -11.27 -11.38 9.37
N MET A 218 -11.54 -12.55 9.93
CA MET A 218 -10.69 -13.72 9.87
C MET A 218 -11.46 -14.91 9.32
N VAL A 219 -10.97 -15.47 8.25
CA VAL A 219 -11.54 -16.64 7.59
C VAL A 219 -10.57 -17.83 7.75
N ILE A 220 -11.05 -18.94 8.30
CA ILE A 220 -10.29 -20.19 8.43
C ILE A 220 -11.09 -21.30 7.74
N ASN A 221 -10.47 -21.98 6.77
CA ASN A 221 -11.09 -23.04 6.00
C ASN A 221 -12.45 -22.64 5.39
N GLY A 222 -12.51 -21.42 4.84
CA GLY A 222 -13.72 -20.90 4.19
C GLY A 222 -14.83 -20.45 5.14
N LYS A 223 -14.56 -20.37 6.46
CA LYS A 223 -15.54 -19.93 7.46
C LYS A 223 -15.03 -18.70 8.20
N ILE A 224 -15.89 -17.70 8.37
CA ILE A 224 -15.62 -16.55 9.24
C ILE A 224 -15.59 -17.05 10.68
N VAL A 225 -14.50 -16.77 11.40
CA VAL A 225 -14.29 -17.25 12.79
C VAL A 225 -14.36 -16.13 13.82
N ASN A 226 -14.49 -14.88 13.41
CA ASN A 226 -14.74 -13.73 14.28
C ASN A 226 -16.15 -13.16 14.03
N LYS A 227 -16.50 -12.06 14.70
CA LYS A 227 -17.79 -11.37 14.53
C LYS A 227 -17.60 -9.98 13.90
N PRO A 228 -17.69 -9.87 12.55
CA PRO A 228 -17.55 -8.58 11.88
C PRO A 228 -18.49 -7.52 12.44
N SER A 229 -17.99 -6.31 12.71
CA SER A 229 -18.77 -5.26 13.38
C SER A 229 -19.89 -4.68 12.50
N ASP A 230 -19.86 -4.91 11.19
CA ASP A 230 -20.91 -4.54 10.26
C ASP A 230 -22.06 -5.57 10.19
N GLY A 231 -21.94 -6.68 10.96
CA GLY A 231 -22.91 -7.78 10.94
C GLY A 231 -22.83 -8.67 9.69
N ARG A 232 -21.92 -8.39 8.77
CA ARG A 232 -21.68 -9.12 7.51
C ARG A 232 -20.27 -8.87 7.01
N GLU A 233 -19.81 -9.68 6.05
CA GLU A 233 -18.59 -9.44 5.31
C GLU A 233 -18.64 -8.08 4.60
N ARG A 234 -17.49 -7.41 4.61
CA ARG A 234 -17.28 -6.19 3.85
C ARG A 234 -16.36 -6.47 2.65
N LEU A 235 -16.67 -5.89 1.49
CA LEU A 235 -15.74 -5.89 0.38
C LEU A 235 -14.49 -5.07 0.77
N VAL A 236 -13.35 -5.73 0.78
CA VAL A 236 -12.02 -5.14 1.04
C VAL A 236 -11.16 -5.24 -0.22
N SER A 237 -10.26 -4.29 -0.40
CA SER A 237 -9.37 -4.28 -1.58
C SER A 237 -8.19 -5.24 -1.44
N ILE A 238 -7.81 -5.60 -0.22
CA ILE A 238 -6.65 -6.46 0.06
C ILE A 238 -6.97 -7.35 1.25
N GLY A 239 -6.58 -8.62 1.16
CA GLY A 239 -6.54 -9.58 2.25
C GLY A 239 -5.16 -10.24 2.34
N LEU A 240 -4.73 -10.59 3.53
CA LEU A 240 -3.54 -11.41 3.74
C LEU A 240 -3.95 -12.87 3.88
N GLY A 241 -3.55 -13.70 2.92
CA GLY A 241 -3.82 -15.14 2.91
C GLY A 241 -2.60 -15.98 3.29
N LEU A 242 -2.79 -16.97 4.13
CA LEU A 242 -1.79 -17.99 4.45
C LEU A 242 -2.25 -19.33 3.86
N PHE A 243 -1.41 -19.92 3.02
CA PHE A 243 -1.63 -21.22 2.41
C PHE A 243 -0.57 -22.20 2.94
N ILE A 244 -1.01 -23.24 3.61
CA ILE A 244 -0.12 -24.31 4.08
C ILE A 244 -0.04 -25.36 2.96
N LYS A 245 1.18 -25.65 2.52
CA LYS A 245 1.46 -26.71 1.53
C LYS A 245 1.65 -28.04 2.21
#